data_d22b18f7ce7b1926b277ce9157e4b934
#
_entry.id   d22b18f7ce7b1926b277ce9157e4b934
#
_cell.length_a   1.000
_cell.length_b   1.000
_cell.length_c   1.000
_cell.angle_alpha   90.00
_cell.angle_beta   90.00
_cell.angle_gamma   90.00
#
_symmetry.space_group_name_H-M   'P 1'
#
loop_
_entity.id
_entity.type
_entity.pdbx_description
1 polymer ?
#
loop_
_entity_poly.entity_id
_entity_poly.type
_entity_poly.pdbx_seq_one_letter_code
_entity_poly.pdbx_strand_id
1 'polypeptide(L)'
;MNKAVFTLLFFSSFLWAEEGDFYINGNAVKAISLSLGVSNIDFGDVYADTEIDSEIVDFSVNAENGYDYTVEISNDDNTGVVQVSRTISTGYTANTITYIRTANGVDQAHEFYVDLDTANMSGDLSATITVQVAYNDIHE
;
A
#
# COMPACT_ATOMS: atom_id res chain seq x y z
N MET A 1 44.13 16.59 78.93
CA MET A 1 42.83 16.56 78.19
C MET A 1 43.11 16.78 76.68
N ASN A 2 43.29 15.77 75.97
CA ASN A 2 43.50 15.87 74.51
C ASN A 2 42.13 15.87 73.83
N LYS A 3 41.73 17.04 73.30
CA LYS A 3 40.59 17.12 72.46
C LYS A 3 41.00 16.70 71.09
N ALA A 4 40.65 15.47 70.65
CA ALA A 4 40.77 15.03 69.28
C ALA A 4 39.72 15.78 68.49
N VAL A 5 40.18 16.70 67.64
CA VAL A 5 39.35 17.35 66.64
C VAL A 5 39.25 16.36 65.49
N PHE A 6 38.10 15.71 65.37
CA PHE A 6 37.80 14.86 64.23
C PHE A 6 37.33 15.79 63.08
N THR A 7 38.25 16.17 62.19
CA THR A 7 37.90 16.87 60.98
C THR A 7 37.32 15.81 60.01
N LEU A 8 36.00 15.75 59.97
CA LEU A 8 35.31 14.95 58.98
C LEU A 8 35.47 15.63 57.60
N LEU A 9 36.44 15.20 56.82
CA LEU A 9 36.54 15.61 55.43
C LEU A 9 35.38 14.95 54.66
N PHE A 10 34.32 15.71 54.45
CA PHE A 10 33.35 15.34 53.43
C PHE A 10 34.00 15.50 52.07
N PHE A 11 34.52 14.40 51.51
CA PHE A 11 34.70 14.32 50.06
C PHE A 11 33.30 14.26 49.46
N SER A 12 32.74 15.41 49.11
CA SER A 12 31.71 15.42 48.13
C SER A 12 32.36 15.00 46.82
N SER A 13 32.28 13.72 46.51
CA SER A 13 32.52 13.25 45.16
C SER A 13 31.42 13.89 44.31
N PHE A 14 31.75 15.00 43.65
CA PHE A 14 30.96 15.48 42.55
C PHE A 14 31.02 14.37 41.50
N LEU A 15 30.04 13.49 41.52
CA LEU A 15 29.71 12.67 40.35
C LEU A 15 29.30 13.68 39.29
N TRP A 16 30.22 13.97 38.40
CA TRP A 16 29.92 14.62 37.14
C TRP A 16 29.06 13.63 36.37
N ALA A 17 27.72 13.74 36.52
CA ALA A 17 26.83 13.07 35.64
C ALA A 17 26.96 13.84 34.32
N GLU A 18 27.58 13.24 33.33
CA GLU A 18 27.48 13.74 31.96
C GLU A 18 26.06 13.45 31.48
N GLU A 19 25.25 14.49 31.38
CA GLU A 19 23.94 14.41 30.76
C GLU A 19 24.16 14.65 29.27
N GLY A 20 23.79 13.68 28.46
CA GLY A 20 23.74 13.82 27.01
C GLY A 20 22.28 13.94 26.58
N ASP A 21 21.93 15.04 25.95
CA ASP A 21 20.62 15.23 25.33
C ASP A 21 20.64 14.63 23.91
N PHE A 22 19.65 13.85 23.60
CA PHE A 22 19.38 13.47 22.21
C PHE A 22 17.95 13.89 21.86
N TYR A 23 17.80 14.31 20.59
CA TYR A 23 16.52 14.77 20.10
C TYR A 23 15.88 13.64 19.30
N ILE A 24 14.60 13.35 19.61
CA ILE A 24 13.77 12.45 18.85
C ILE A 24 12.85 13.31 18.00
N ASN A 25 13.01 13.22 16.71
CA ASN A 25 12.12 13.87 15.75
C ASN A 25 11.35 12.79 14.99
N GLY A 26 10.06 12.94 14.92
CA GLY A 26 9.19 12.06 14.14
C GLY A 26 8.00 12.84 13.62
N ASN A 27 7.63 12.60 12.39
CA ASN A 27 6.41 13.14 11.81
C ASN A 27 5.38 12.02 11.74
N ALA A 28 4.17 12.30 12.25
CA ALA A 28 3.05 11.41 12.02
C ALA A 28 2.56 11.60 10.59
N VAL A 29 2.60 10.53 9.80
CA VAL A 29 2.07 10.50 8.44
C VAL A 29 0.63 9.99 8.49
N LYS A 30 -0.25 10.59 7.70
CA LYS A 30 -1.64 10.16 7.56
C LYS A 30 -1.67 8.72 7.04
N ALA A 31 -2.51 7.88 7.66
CA ALA A 31 -2.73 6.53 7.16
C ALA A 31 -3.27 6.57 5.73
N ILE A 32 -2.74 5.71 4.86
CA ILE A 32 -3.26 5.53 3.52
C ILE A 32 -4.60 4.79 3.59
N SER A 33 -5.56 5.22 2.79
CA SER A 33 -6.87 4.57 2.69
C SER A 33 -7.24 4.30 1.24
N LEU A 34 -7.92 3.18 1.02
CA LEU A 34 -8.42 2.72 -0.27
C LEU A 34 -9.93 2.56 -0.19
N SER A 35 -10.63 3.04 -1.21
CA SER A 35 -12.07 2.82 -1.39
C SER A 35 -12.34 2.27 -2.78
N LEU A 36 -12.89 1.06 -2.85
CA LEU A 36 -13.30 0.42 -4.10
C LEU A 36 -14.75 0.81 -4.45
N GLY A 37 -14.98 1.13 -5.72
CA GLY A 37 -16.31 1.46 -6.25
C GLY A 37 -17.17 0.23 -6.54
N VAL A 38 -16.55 -0.94 -6.72
CA VAL A 38 -17.21 -2.22 -7.00
C VAL A 38 -16.72 -3.30 -6.05
N SER A 39 -17.59 -4.26 -5.74
CA SER A 39 -17.25 -5.43 -4.91
C SER A 39 -17.40 -6.76 -5.65
N ASN A 40 -18.01 -6.74 -6.83
CA ASN A 40 -18.21 -7.93 -7.67
C ASN A 40 -18.30 -7.52 -9.13
N ILE A 41 -17.72 -8.35 -10.00
CA ILE A 41 -17.88 -8.29 -11.45
C ILE A 41 -18.47 -9.62 -11.90
N ASP A 42 -19.56 -9.57 -12.62
CA ASP A 42 -20.24 -10.75 -13.15
C ASP A 42 -20.35 -10.59 -14.67
N PHE A 43 -19.57 -11.38 -15.40
CA PHE A 43 -19.62 -11.41 -16.87
C PHE A 43 -20.78 -12.26 -17.40
N GLY A 44 -21.54 -12.93 -16.53
CA GLY A 44 -22.61 -13.83 -16.92
C GLY A 44 -22.11 -15.05 -17.69
N ASP A 45 -22.95 -15.54 -18.60
CA ASP A 45 -22.61 -16.65 -19.48
C ASP A 45 -21.70 -16.19 -20.61
N VAL A 46 -20.46 -16.65 -20.59
CA VAL A 46 -19.43 -16.32 -21.61
C VAL A 46 -19.13 -17.54 -22.46
N TYR A 47 -19.14 -17.37 -23.78
CA TYR A 47 -18.76 -18.43 -24.71
C TYR A 47 -17.26 -18.36 -25.04
N ALA A 48 -16.63 -19.52 -25.12
CA ALA A 48 -15.24 -19.61 -25.55
C ALA A 48 -15.06 -18.99 -26.96
N ASP A 49 -13.89 -18.36 -27.16
CA ASP A 49 -13.54 -17.68 -28.43
C ASP A 49 -14.49 -16.52 -28.80
N THR A 50 -15.17 -15.93 -27.87
CA THR A 50 -16.07 -14.80 -28.10
C THR A 50 -15.48 -13.54 -27.45
N GLU A 51 -15.42 -12.45 -28.21
CA GLU A 51 -15.06 -11.14 -27.66
C GLU A 51 -16.17 -10.64 -26.74
N ILE A 52 -15.76 -10.13 -25.57
CA ILE A 52 -16.65 -9.54 -24.58
C ILE A 52 -16.22 -8.11 -24.30
N ASP A 53 -17.13 -7.32 -23.75
CA ASP A 53 -16.78 -5.98 -23.28
C ASP A 53 -16.02 -6.07 -21.96
N SER A 54 -14.94 -5.32 -21.86
CA SER A 54 -14.21 -5.20 -20.59
C SER A 54 -14.99 -4.38 -19.57
N GLU A 55 -14.87 -4.77 -18.30
CA GLU A 55 -15.48 -4.08 -17.17
C GLU A 55 -14.51 -3.09 -16.56
N ILE A 56 -15.03 -1.91 -16.19
CA ILE A 56 -14.25 -0.87 -15.52
C ILE A 56 -14.36 -1.02 -14.00
N VAL A 57 -13.23 -0.86 -13.33
CA VAL A 57 -13.15 -0.81 -11.87
C VAL A 57 -12.58 0.53 -11.45
N ASP A 58 -13.43 1.33 -10.80
CA ASP A 58 -13.05 2.60 -10.20
C ASP A 58 -12.68 2.41 -8.73
N PHE A 59 -11.65 3.11 -8.29
CA PHE A 59 -11.28 3.20 -6.89
C PHE A 59 -10.65 4.55 -6.56
N SER A 60 -10.59 4.89 -5.29
CA SER A 60 -9.91 6.09 -4.82
C SER A 60 -8.91 5.76 -3.73
N VAL A 61 -7.82 6.53 -3.71
CA VAL A 61 -6.77 6.45 -2.71
C VAL A 61 -6.62 7.81 -2.04
N ASN A 62 -6.61 7.83 -0.71
CA ASN A 62 -6.34 9.01 0.08
C ASN A 62 -5.08 8.79 0.90
N ALA A 63 -4.08 9.61 0.68
CA ALA A 63 -2.77 9.51 1.30
C ALA A 63 -2.22 10.89 1.64
N GLU A 64 -1.15 10.96 2.45
CA GLU A 64 -0.50 12.20 2.85
C GLU A 64 0.09 12.94 1.66
N ASN A 65 -0.19 14.24 1.58
CA ASN A 65 0.29 15.10 0.50
C ASN A 65 1.81 15.06 0.36
N GLY A 66 2.28 14.85 -0.87
CA GLY A 66 3.70 14.84 -1.21
C GLY A 66 4.41 13.51 -1.02
N TYR A 67 3.73 12.48 -0.48
CA TYR A 67 4.30 11.14 -0.37
C TYR A 67 3.94 10.27 -1.58
N ASP A 68 4.89 9.48 -2.02
CA ASP A 68 4.66 8.51 -3.08
C ASP A 68 4.07 7.23 -2.50
N TYR A 69 3.13 6.65 -3.24
CA TYR A 69 2.56 5.35 -2.92
C TYR A 69 2.52 4.45 -4.15
N THR A 70 2.65 3.18 -3.92
CA THR A 70 2.52 2.13 -4.93
C THR A 70 1.10 1.59 -4.92
N VAL A 71 0.55 1.43 -6.11
CA VAL A 71 -0.68 0.67 -6.35
C VAL A 71 -0.29 -0.64 -7.01
N GLU A 72 -0.77 -1.73 -6.46
CA GLU A 72 -0.62 -3.07 -7.00
C GLU A 72 -2.00 -3.68 -7.26
N ILE A 73 -2.23 -4.19 -8.47
CA ILE A 73 -3.45 -4.85 -8.89
C ILE A 73 -3.07 -6.26 -9.31
N SER A 74 -3.55 -7.25 -8.59
CA SER A 74 -3.27 -8.66 -8.83
C SER A 74 -4.56 -9.47 -8.87
N ASN A 75 -4.51 -10.66 -9.44
CA ASN A 75 -5.61 -11.63 -9.38
C ASN A 75 -5.06 -13.01 -8.99
N ASP A 76 -5.93 -13.86 -8.47
CA ASP A 76 -5.61 -15.21 -8.05
C ASP A 76 -5.95 -16.27 -9.12
N ASP A 77 -6.35 -15.84 -10.32
CA ASP A 77 -6.57 -16.74 -11.46
C ASP A 77 -5.23 -17.27 -11.99
N ASN A 78 -5.03 -18.57 -11.89
CA ASN A 78 -3.84 -19.25 -12.36
C ASN A 78 -4.00 -19.82 -13.79
N THR A 79 -5.16 -19.63 -14.40
CA THR A 79 -5.46 -20.10 -15.78
C THR A 79 -5.04 -19.08 -16.82
N GLY A 80 -4.86 -17.81 -16.44
CA GLY A 80 -4.55 -16.70 -17.32
C GLY A 80 -5.77 -16.13 -18.07
N VAL A 81 -6.96 -16.58 -17.71
CA VAL A 81 -8.21 -16.11 -18.32
C VAL A 81 -8.55 -14.70 -17.83
N VAL A 82 -8.41 -14.42 -16.54
CA VAL A 82 -8.65 -13.08 -15.99
C VAL A 82 -7.48 -12.18 -16.33
N GLN A 83 -7.76 -11.11 -17.05
CA GLN A 83 -6.77 -10.13 -17.47
C GLN A 83 -7.14 -8.74 -17.00
N VAL A 84 -6.14 -7.96 -16.65
CA VAL A 84 -6.29 -6.59 -16.16
C VAL A 84 -5.46 -5.63 -17.01
N SER A 85 -5.93 -4.40 -17.17
CA SER A 85 -5.22 -3.35 -17.88
C SER A 85 -5.49 -1.98 -17.27
N ARG A 86 -4.57 -1.05 -17.44
CA ARG A 86 -4.78 0.37 -17.13
C ARG A 86 -5.43 1.15 -18.26
N THR A 87 -5.61 0.53 -19.41
CA THR A 87 -6.20 1.14 -20.59
C THR A 87 -7.30 0.24 -21.17
N ILE A 88 -8.36 0.83 -21.66
CA ILE A 88 -9.56 0.09 -22.12
C ILE A 88 -9.31 -0.86 -23.29
N SER A 89 -8.34 -0.57 -24.14
CA SER A 89 -8.21 -1.28 -25.43
C SER A 89 -6.89 -2.02 -25.62
N THR A 90 -5.95 -1.85 -24.72
CA THR A 90 -4.60 -2.44 -24.89
C THR A 90 -3.96 -2.79 -23.54
N GLY A 91 -2.92 -3.62 -23.60
CA GLY A 91 -2.08 -3.88 -22.43
C GLY A 91 -2.70 -4.82 -21.40
N TYR A 92 -3.69 -5.61 -21.77
CA TYR A 92 -4.25 -6.64 -20.90
C TYR A 92 -3.23 -7.71 -20.57
N THR A 93 -3.16 -8.06 -19.30
CA THR A 93 -2.23 -9.06 -18.78
C THR A 93 -2.86 -9.83 -17.62
N ALA A 94 -2.53 -11.12 -17.55
CA ALA A 94 -2.83 -11.95 -16.37
C ALA A 94 -1.86 -11.70 -15.21
N ASN A 95 -0.77 -10.98 -15.44
CA ASN A 95 0.22 -10.65 -14.43
C ASN A 95 -0.20 -9.44 -13.58
N THR A 96 0.42 -9.30 -12.42
CA THR A 96 0.26 -8.14 -11.55
C THR A 96 0.66 -6.85 -12.25
N ILE A 97 -0.17 -5.82 -12.11
CA ILE A 97 0.13 -4.45 -12.53
C ILE A 97 0.59 -3.66 -11.31
N THR A 98 1.70 -2.95 -11.45
CA THR A 98 2.23 -2.09 -10.40
C THR A 98 2.55 -0.72 -10.96
N TYR A 99 2.17 0.33 -10.24
CA TYR A 99 2.54 1.71 -10.58
C TYR A 99 2.61 2.60 -9.36
N ILE A 100 3.30 3.74 -9.50
CA ILE A 100 3.52 4.72 -8.43
C ILE A 100 2.72 5.98 -8.72
N ARG A 101 2.21 6.60 -7.65
CA ARG A 101 1.57 7.92 -7.66
C ARG A 101 2.07 8.76 -6.50
N THR A 102 2.13 10.07 -6.71
CA THR A 102 2.36 11.04 -5.64
C THR A 102 1.01 11.49 -5.08
N ALA A 103 0.84 11.40 -3.78
CA ALA A 103 -0.37 11.81 -3.09
C ALA A 103 -0.53 13.33 -3.08
N ASN A 104 -1.77 13.79 -3.17
CA ASN A 104 -2.14 15.21 -3.11
C ASN A 104 -2.93 15.59 -1.85
N GLY A 105 -3.06 14.66 -0.89
CA GLY A 105 -3.74 14.89 0.39
C GLY A 105 -5.26 14.74 0.38
N VAL A 106 -5.84 14.53 -0.79
CA VAL A 106 -7.29 14.29 -1.00
C VAL A 106 -7.50 12.98 -1.75
N ASP A 107 -8.76 12.58 -1.91
CA ASP A 107 -9.09 11.38 -2.68
C ASP A 107 -8.65 11.53 -4.14
N GLN A 108 -7.77 10.63 -4.58
CA GLN A 108 -7.32 10.53 -5.96
C GLN A 108 -8.02 9.37 -6.63
N ALA A 109 -8.69 9.67 -7.74
CA ALA A 109 -9.37 8.66 -8.54
C ALA A 109 -8.37 7.83 -9.34
N HIS A 110 -8.65 6.54 -9.39
CA HIS A 110 -7.96 5.53 -10.18
C HIS A 110 -8.98 4.66 -10.89
N GLU A 111 -8.56 4.07 -11.98
CA GLU A 111 -9.33 3.08 -12.72
C GLU A 111 -8.43 2.00 -13.31
N PHE A 112 -8.99 0.84 -13.48
CA PHE A 112 -8.44 -0.24 -14.30
C PHE A 112 -9.58 -1.02 -14.95
N TYR A 113 -9.23 -1.82 -15.91
CA TYR A 113 -10.16 -2.60 -16.72
C TYR A 113 -9.91 -4.07 -16.50
N VAL A 114 -10.98 -4.85 -16.46
CA VAL A 114 -10.95 -6.31 -16.35
C VAL A 114 -11.55 -6.89 -17.61
N ASP A 115 -10.87 -7.85 -18.19
CA ASP A 115 -11.31 -8.59 -19.35
C ASP A 115 -11.06 -10.08 -19.16
N LEU A 116 -11.64 -10.90 -20.02
CA LEU A 116 -11.42 -12.33 -20.02
C LEU A 116 -10.79 -12.77 -21.35
N ASP A 117 -9.70 -13.51 -21.27
CA ASP A 117 -9.18 -14.25 -22.41
C ASP A 117 -10.05 -15.48 -22.66
N THR A 118 -11.12 -15.28 -23.43
CA THR A 118 -12.14 -16.31 -23.68
C THR A 118 -11.62 -17.46 -24.54
N ALA A 119 -10.51 -17.27 -25.28
CA ALA A 119 -9.88 -18.34 -26.05
C ALA A 119 -9.32 -19.46 -25.17
N ASN A 120 -8.89 -19.09 -23.93
CA ASN A 120 -8.36 -20.03 -22.95
C ASN A 120 -9.38 -20.45 -21.88
N MET A 121 -10.62 -19.99 -21.99
CA MET A 121 -11.65 -20.25 -20.99
C MET A 121 -12.19 -21.69 -21.13
N SER A 122 -12.22 -22.40 -20.01
CA SER A 122 -12.82 -23.74 -19.92
C SER A 122 -13.50 -23.93 -18.57
N GLY A 123 -14.82 -24.14 -18.58
CA GLY A 123 -15.62 -24.33 -17.37
C GLY A 123 -15.90 -23.03 -16.61
N ASP A 124 -16.36 -23.17 -15.39
CA ASP A 124 -16.71 -22.05 -14.53
C ASP A 124 -15.46 -21.29 -14.08
N LEU A 125 -15.54 -19.97 -14.10
CA LEU A 125 -14.49 -19.07 -13.66
C LEU A 125 -14.90 -18.42 -12.33
N SER A 126 -14.00 -18.44 -11.37
CA SER A 126 -14.09 -17.67 -10.15
C SER A 126 -12.70 -17.19 -9.77
N ALA A 127 -12.52 -15.90 -9.66
CA ALA A 127 -11.23 -15.30 -9.30
C ALA A 127 -11.45 -14.07 -8.42
N THR A 128 -10.44 -13.76 -7.62
CA THR A 128 -10.38 -12.56 -6.80
C THR A 128 -9.35 -11.60 -7.37
N ILE A 129 -9.75 -10.35 -7.61
CA ILE A 129 -8.83 -9.27 -7.91
C ILE A 129 -8.56 -8.50 -6.62
N THR A 130 -7.30 -8.33 -6.31
CA THR A 130 -6.83 -7.58 -5.15
C THR A 130 -6.19 -6.29 -5.58
N VAL A 131 -6.65 -5.17 -5.02
CA VAL A 131 -6.00 -3.87 -5.13
C VAL A 131 -5.31 -3.57 -3.80
N GLN A 132 -4.01 -3.36 -3.84
CA GLN A 132 -3.20 -3.04 -2.67
C GLN A 132 -2.52 -1.69 -2.87
N VAL A 133 -2.47 -0.89 -1.80
CA VAL A 133 -1.81 0.41 -1.80
C VAL A 133 -0.89 0.51 -0.59
N ALA A 134 0.31 1.03 -0.80
CA ALA A 134 1.29 1.22 0.27
C ALA A 134 2.19 2.42 -0.03
N TYR A 135 2.60 3.14 1.01
CA TYR A 135 3.63 4.17 0.87
C TYR A 135 4.97 3.55 0.49
N ASN A 136 5.73 4.27 -0.34
CA ASN A 136 7.05 3.82 -0.80
C ASN A 136 8.17 4.11 0.20
N ASP A 137 8.10 5.24 0.92
CA ASP A 137 9.22 5.81 1.68
C ASP A 137 8.98 5.85 3.19
N ILE A 138 7.97 5.14 3.70
CA ILE A 138 7.76 5.04 5.15
C ILE A 138 8.53 3.82 5.64
N HIS A 139 9.57 4.07 6.42
CA HIS A 139 10.29 3.03 7.15
C HIS A 139 9.39 2.53 8.29
N GLU A 140 9.03 1.27 8.23
CA GLU A 140 8.42 0.56 9.34
C GLU A 140 9.47 0.21 10.42
#